data_9770b70e2b5fa8c093a5aae0de9bbfcf
#
_entry.id   9770b70e2b5fa8c093a5aae0de9bbfcf
#
_cell.length_a   1.000
_cell.length_b   1.000
_cell.length_c   1.000
_cell.angle_alpha   90.00
_cell.angle_beta   90.00
_cell.angle_gamma   90.00
#
_symmetry.space_group_name_H-M   'P 1'
#
loop_
_entity.id
_entity.type
_entity.pdbx_description
1 polymer ?
#
loop_
_entity_poly.entity_id
_entity_poly.type
_entity_poly.pdbx_seq_one_letter_code
_entity_poly.pdbx_strand_id
1 'polypeptide(L)'
;MLMENNQPSFLDLLLEAHIGLERQGPGSPDTVKKALGFLGPLDRFANTADLGCGTGGQTMLLAEHLSGTITGLDMFPAFIDKLNQKAKARGLENRVKGIVGKMEELLFQKDSLDLIWSEGAVDNIGFREGLSHWRSFLRQDGFVAVSCPSWITNEHPAEVEKFWTDAGSHLDPVEKNIEIMQDSGYAFIAAFVLPEECWTDNYFYPRDLAIRNLVKKYGKCDTVLEYERLNQREVDLFLEYKKHYGYVFYIGRAV
;
A
#
# COMPACT_ATOMS: atom_id res chain seq x y z
N MET A 1 42.43 -8.67 12.42
CA MET A 1 41.51 -7.77 11.76
C MET A 1 40.20 -8.55 11.67
N LEU A 2 39.32 -8.37 12.69
CA LEU A 2 38.03 -9.04 12.77
C LEU A 2 37.19 -8.44 11.65
N MET A 3 36.81 -9.26 10.68
CA MET A 3 35.74 -8.86 9.76
C MET A 3 34.49 -8.71 10.62
N GLU A 4 34.01 -7.49 10.78
CA GLU A 4 32.70 -7.23 11.32
C GLU A 4 31.71 -8.04 10.46
N ASN A 5 31.03 -8.97 11.11
CA ASN A 5 30.00 -9.80 10.52
C ASN A 5 28.81 -8.88 10.23
N ASN A 6 28.87 -8.14 9.12
CA ASN A 6 27.85 -7.18 8.72
C ASN A 6 26.68 -7.96 8.08
N GLN A 7 26.05 -8.83 8.89
CA GLN A 7 24.83 -9.51 8.46
C GLN A 7 23.72 -8.47 8.36
N PRO A 8 22.93 -8.47 7.27
CA PRO A 8 21.83 -7.53 7.12
C PRO A 8 20.77 -7.78 8.19
N SER A 9 20.18 -6.72 8.71
CA SER A 9 18.97 -6.83 9.51
C SER A 9 17.77 -7.22 8.63
N PHE A 10 16.68 -7.67 9.24
CA PHE A 10 15.44 -7.96 8.50
C PHE A 10 14.91 -6.72 7.78
N LEU A 11 15.02 -5.55 8.40
CA LEU A 11 14.62 -4.26 7.80
C LEU A 11 15.50 -3.91 6.59
N ASP A 12 16.82 -4.15 6.65
CA ASP A 12 17.70 -3.93 5.50
C ASP A 12 17.29 -4.79 4.31
N LEU A 13 16.98 -6.07 4.56
CA LEU A 13 16.52 -6.99 3.53
C LEU A 13 15.17 -6.55 2.95
N LEU A 14 14.23 -6.13 3.79
CA LEU A 14 12.94 -5.62 3.36
C LEU A 14 13.11 -4.41 2.45
N LEU A 15 13.84 -3.41 2.88
CA LEU A 15 14.08 -2.20 2.09
C LEU A 15 14.78 -2.52 0.76
N GLU A 16 15.83 -3.34 0.79
CA GLU A 16 16.59 -3.67 -0.40
C GLU A 16 15.80 -4.53 -1.39
N ALA A 17 14.95 -5.45 -0.90
CA ALA A 17 14.06 -6.24 -1.74
C ALA A 17 13.01 -5.38 -2.48
N HIS A 18 12.52 -4.32 -1.82
CA HIS A 18 11.39 -3.55 -2.31
C HIS A 18 11.78 -2.26 -3.06
N ILE A 19 12.97 -1.69 -2.81
CA ILE A 19 13.35 -0.38 -3.36
C ILE A 19 13.45 -0.35 -4.89
N GLY A 20 13.68 -1.51 -5.51
CA GLY A 20 13.73 -1.66 -6.96
C GLY A 20 12.41 -2.02 -7.62
N LEU A 21 11.36 -2.30 -6.82
CA LEU A 21 10.06 -2.70 -7.34
C LEU A 21 9.21 -1.47 -7.68
N GLU A 22 8.34 -1.64 -8.68
CA GLU A 22 7.33 -0.61 -8.98
C GLU A 22 6.25 -0.53 -7.88
N ARG A 23 5.95 -1.67 -7.23
CA ARG A 23 4.98 -1.77 -6.13
C ARG A 23 5.60 -2.52 -4.96
N GLN A 24 5.23 -2.13 -3.74
CA GLN A 24 5.66 -2.78 -2.50
C GLN A 24 4.57 -3.69 -1.92
N GLY A 25 3.48 -3.90 -2.66
CA GLY A 25 2.36 -4.76 -2.34
C GLY A 25 1.51 -5.07 -3.59
N PRO A 26 0.45 -5.89 -3.45
CA PRO A 26 -0.45 -6.24 -4.55
C PRO A 26 -1.17 -5.04 -5.15
N GLY A 27 -1.25 -4.97 -6.47
CA GLY A 27 -1.94 -3.92 -7.20
C GLY A 27 -1.58 -3.92 -8.69
N SER A 28 -2.25 -3.08 -9.47
CA SER A 28 -1.99 -2.95 -10.91
C SER A 28 -2.41 -1.57 -11.44
N PRO A 29 -1.93 -1.16 -12.63
CA PRO A 29 -2.47 0.03 -13.29
C PRO A 29 -3.98 -0.04 -13.52
N ASP A 30 -4.50 -1.21 -13.86
CA ASP A 30 -5.93 -1.40 -14.12
C ASP A 30 -6.77 -1.27 -12.85
N THR A 31 -6.28 -1.72 -11.69
CA THR A 31 -6.99 -1.54 -10.42
C THR A 31 -6.98 -0.08 -9.97
N VAL A 32 -5.90 0.67 -10.18
CA VAL A 32 -5.86 2.13 -9.97
C VAL A 32 -6.90 2.82 -10.85
N LYS A 33 -6.90 2.53 -12.15
CA LYS A 33 -7.85 3.10 -13.12
C LYS A 33 -9.30 2.75 -12.76
N LYS A 34 -9.55 1.50 -12.36
CA LYS A 34 -10.87 1.06 -11.91
C LYS A 34 -11.33 1.82 -10.68
N ALA A 35 -10.48 1.98 -9.67
CA ALA A 35 -10.80 2.72 -8.46
C ALA A 35 -11.06 4.20 -8.74
N LEU A 36 -10.22 4.85 -9.57
CA LEU A 36 -10.45 6.21 -10.04
C LEU A 36 -11.79 6.38 -10.76
N GLY A 37 -12.25 5.35 -11.48
CA GLY A 37 -13.54 5.37 -12.18
C GLY A 37 -14.76 5.44 -11.27
N PHE A 38 -14.62 5.14 -9.98
CA PHE A 38 -15.69 5.29 -8.98
C PHE A 38 -15.70 6.67 -8.32
N LEU A 39 -14.64 7.44 -8.47
CA LEU A 39 -14.59 8.80 -7.95
C LEU A 39 -15.46 9.72 -8.82
N GLY A 40 -16.10 10.66 -8.19
CA GLY A 40 -16.71 11.79 -8.91
C GLY A 40 -15.62 12.65 -9.58
N PRO A 41 -16.03 13.64 -10.40
CA PRO A 41 -15.08 14.53 -11.03
C PRO A 41 -14.26 15.29 -9.97
N LEU A 42 -12.96 15.13 -10.00
CA LEU A 42 -12.04 15.91 -9.18
C LEU A 42 -11.65 17.21 -9.92
N ASP A 43 -11.54 18.29 -9.17
CA ASP A 43 -11.08 19.57 -9.72
C ASP A 43 -9.66 19.41 -10.29
N ARG A 44 -9.34 20.21 -11.33
CA ARG A 44 -7.99 20.23 -11.91
C ARG A 44 -6.91 20.71 -10.94
N PHE A 45 -7.29 21.30 -9.83
CA PHE A 45 -6.39 21.72 -8.75
C PHE A 45 -6.53 20.86 -7.49
N ALA A 46 -7.16 19.70 -7.60
CA ALA A 46 -7.36 18.80 -6.48
C ALA A 46 -6.05 18.47 -5.76
N ASN A 47 -6.10 18.48 -4.43
CA ASN A 47 -4.99 18.07 -3.58
C ASN A 47 -5.17 16.61 -3.20
N THR A 48 -4.22 15.77 -3.60
CA THR A 48 -4.22 14.33 -3.30
C THR A 48 -3.08 13.99 -2.35
N ALA A 49 -3.37 13.16 -1.35
CA ALA A 49 -2.35 12.50 -0.54
C ALA A 49 -2.33 11.01 -0.89
N ASP A 50 -1.14 10.45 -1.20
CA ASP A 50 -0.89 9.01 -1.35
C ASP A 50 -0.12 8.54 -0.11
N LEU A 51 -0.82 7.87 0.82
CA LEU A 51 -0.34 7.49 2.14
C LEU A 51 0.20 6.07 2.12
N GLY A 52 1.47 5.88 2.51
CA GLY A 52 2.22 4.65 2.30
C GLY A 52 2.59 4.49 0.83
N CYS A 53 3.06 5.56 0.19
CA CYS A 53 3.28 5.61 -1.25
C CYS A 53 4.42 4.72 -1.76
N GLY A 54 5.24 4.16 -0.87
CA GLY A 54 6.41 3.37 -1.24
C GLY A 54 7.34 4.12 -2.19
N THR A 55 7.81 3.45 -3.23
CA THR A 55 8.67 4.04 -4.26
C THR A 55 7.90 4.86 -5.31
N GLY A 56 6.59 5.05 -5.12
CA GLY A 56 5.75 5.93 -5.92
C GLY A 56 5.20 5.32 -7.21
N GLY A 57 5.12 4.00 -7.34
CA GLY A 57 4.56 3.37 -8.53
C GLY A 57 3.12 3.81 -8.79
N GLN A 58 2.22 3.64 -7.79
CA GLN A 58 0.84 4.13 -7.88
C GLN A 58 0.75 5.66 -7.90
N THR A 59 1.64 6.38 -7.18
CA THR A 59 1.67 7.85 -7.21
C THR A 59 1.87 8.39 -8.63
N MET A 60 2.76 7.77 -9.40
CA MET A 60 2.99 8.14 -10.80
C MET A 60 1.77 7.86 -11.67
N LEU A 61 1.07 6.74 -11.45
CA LEU A 61 -0.17 6.43 -12.17
C LEU A 61 -1.28 7.44 -11.81
N LEU A 62 -1.41 7.82 -10.54
CA LEU A 62 -2.33 8.88 -10.14
C LEU A 62 -2.02 10.19 -10.88
N ALA A 63 -0.73 10.56 -11.00
CA ALA A 63 -0.31 11.77 -11.70
C ALA A 63 -0.59 11.74 -13.22
N GLU A 64 -0.74 10.57 -13.83
CA GLU A 64 -1.15 10.43 -15.24
C GLU A 64 -2.66 10.69 -15.42
N HIS A 65 -3.47 10.43 -14.39
CA HIS A 65 -4.93 10.53 -14.46
C HIS A 65 -5.50 11.78 -13.77
N LEU A 66 -4.79 12.34 -12.80
CA LEU A 66 -5.19 13.53 -12.04
C LEU A 66 -4.34 14.72 -12.46
N SER A 67 -4.96 15.89 -12.57
CA SER A 67 -4.27 17.12 -13.00
C SER A 67 -3.70 17.94 -11.82
N GLY A 68 -4.20 17.72 -10.60
CA GLY A 68 -3.83 18.46 -9.40
C GLY A 68 -2.47 18.10 -8.81
N THR A 69 -2.27 18.45 -7.56
CA THR A 69 -1.04 18.11 -6.80
C THR A 69 -1.19 16.79 -6.08
N ILE A 70 -0.10 16.02 -5.99
CA ILE A 70 -0.05 14.75 -5.27
C ILE A 70 1.11 14.80 -4.30
N THR A 71 0.83 14.59 -3.01
CA THR A 71 1.84 14.41 -1.99
C THR A 71 1.89 12.93 -1.61
N GLY A 72 2.99 12.25 -1.97
CA GLY A 72 3.26 10.90 -1.52
C GLY A 72 3.93 10.94 -0.14
N LEU A 73 3.42 10.17 0.82
CA LEU A 73 3.98 10.07 2.16
C LEU A 73 4.37 8.62 2.44
N ASP A 74 5.60 8.42 2.92
CA ASP A 74 6.10 7.12 3.38
C ASP A 74 7.11 7.32 4.51
N MET A 75 7.22 6.37 5.42
CA MET A 75 8.15 6.46 6.54
C MET A 75 9.62 6.20 6.15
N PHE A 76 9.87 5.57 5.00
CA PHE A 76 11.21 5.20 4.55
C PHE A 76 11.82 6.26 3.62
N PRO A 77 12.87 7.00 4.07
CA PRO A 77 13.52 8.03 3.25
C PRO A 77 13.96 7.53 1.88
N ALA A 78 14.49 6.29 1.81
CA ALA A 78 14.97 5.71 0.56
C ALA A 78 13.84 5.52 -0.48
N PHE A 79 12.61 5.22 -0.05
CA PHE A 79 11.45 5.12 -0.94
C PHE A 79 11.04 6.50 -1.43
N ILE A 80 11.00 7.48 -0.55
CA ILE A 80 10.69 8.88 -0.89
C ILE A 80 11.71 9.46 -1.88
N ASP A 81 13.00 9.16 -1.71
CA ASP A 81 14.03 9.57 -2.67
C ASP A 81 13.75 8.98 -4.06
N LYS A 82 13.30 7.72 -4.14
CA LYS A 82 12.90 7.08 -5.41
C LYS A 82 11.68 7.75 -6.04
N LEU A 83 10.65 8.03 -5.24
CA LEU A 83 9.47 8.77 -5.73
C LEU A 83 9.87 10.12 -6.31
N ASN A 84 10.67 10.92 -5.57
CA ASN A 84 11.11 12.23 -6.02
C ASN A 84 12.01 12.17 -7.27
N GLN A 85 12.87 11.14 -7.39
CA GLN A 85 13.63 10.88 -8.61
C GLN A 85 12.73 10.54 -9.80
N LYS A 86 11.71 9.69 -9.62
CA LYS A 86 10.72 9.36 -10.66
C LYS A 86 9.93 10.60 -11.09
N ALA A 87 9.47 11.42 -10.14
CA ALA A 87 8.78 12.66 -10.43
C ALA A 87 9.62 13.61 -11.26
N LYS A 88 10.88 13.83 -10.86
CA LYS A 88 11.83 14.68 -11.60
C LYS A 88 12.12 14.14 -13.00
N ALA A 89 12.35 12.83 -13.13
CA ALA A 89 12.62 12.20 -14.43
C ALA A 89 11.47 12.33 -15.43
N ARG A 90 10.23 12.51 -14.95
CA ARG A 90 9.02 12.72 -15.77
C ARG A 90 8.60 14.20 -15.87
N GLY A 91 9.36 15.13 -15.30
CA GLY A 91 9.03 16.58 -15.30
C GLY A 91 7.79 16.89 -14.46
N LEU A 92 7.52 16.09 -13.42
CA LEU A 92 6.34 16.23 -12.55
C LEU A 92 6.66 16.79 -11.16
N GLU A 93 7.89 17.22 -10.90
CA GLU A 93 8.37 17.67 -9.59
C GLU A 93 7.61 18.90 -9.03
N ASN A 94 6.92 19.64 -9.89
CA ASN A 94 6.05 20.76 -9.49
C ASN A 94 4.64 20.30 -9.05
N ARG A 95 4.26 19.06 -9.34
CA ARG A 95 2.93 18.50 -9.04
C ARG A 95 2.99 17.29 -8.11
N VAL A 96 4.07 16.54 -8.13
CA VAL A 96 4.26 15.33 -7.33
C VAL A 96 5.44 15.52 -6.40
N LYS A 97 5.20 15.39 -5.10
CA LYS A 97 6.21 15.57 -4.08
C LYS A 97 6.14 14.42 -3.05
N GLY A 98 7.23 13.71 -2.86
CA GLY A 98 7.38 12.76 -1.78
C GLY A 98 7.86 13.47 -0.50
N ILE A 99 7.27 13.13 0.62
CA ILE A 99 7.66 13.57 1.96
C ILE A 99 7.85 12.37 2.89
N VAL A 100 8.88 12.41 3.73
CA VAL A 100 9.07 11.40 4.77
C VAL A 100 8.13 11.71 5.93
N GLY A 101 7.33 10.71 6.33
CA GLY A 101 6.39 10.89 7.44
C GLY A 101 5.62 9.62 7.75
N LYS A 102 4.88 9.64 8.84
CA LYS A 102 4.04 8.53 9.28
C LYS A 102 2.57 8.81 8.97
N MET A 103 1.82 7.77 8.63
CA MET A 103 0.39 7.86 8.32
C MET A 103 -0.47 8.26 9.53
N GLU A 104 0.03 8.04 10.74
CA GLU A 104 -0.60 8.43 12.01
C GLU A 104 -0.34 9.90 12.39
N GLU A 105 0.63 10.55 11.76
CA GLU A 105 1.09 11.90 12.10
C GLU A 105 1.06 12.81 10.87
N LEU A 106 -0.12 12.96 10.27
CA LEU A 106 -0.27 13.74 9.04
C LEU A 106 -0.08 15.24 9.30
N LEU A 107 0.74 15.88 8.48
CA LEU A 107 1.05 17.31 8.54
C LEU A 107 0.21 18.17 7.57
N PHE A 108 -0.84 17.60 7.02
CA PHE A 108 -1.78 18.35 6.18
C PHE A 108 -2.67 19.27 7.03
N GLN A 109 -3.18 20.31 6.42
CA GLN A 109 -4.23 21.12 7.04
C GLN A 109 -5.54 20.31 7.05
N LYS A 110 -6.36 20.50 8.08
CA LYS A 110 -7.70 19.93 8.11
C LYS A 110 -8.53 20.47 6.94
N ASP A 111 -9.43 19.63 6.45
CA ASP A 111 -10.34 19.99 5.34
C ASP A 111 -9.63 20.54 4.08
N SER A 112 -8.40 20.02 3.78
CA SER A 112 -7.59 20.52 2.67
C SER A 112 -7.37 19.54 1.52
N LEU A 113 -7.66 18.25 1.74
CA LEU A 113 -7.46 17.20 0.74
C LEU A 113 -8.78 16.89 0.02
N ASP A 114 -8.69 16.68 -1.29
CA ASP A 114 -9.80 16.24 -2.13
C ASP A 114 -9.81 14.72 -2.28
N LEU A 115 -8.63 14.08 -2.17
CA LEU A 115 -8.48 12.64 -2.24
C LEU A 115 -7.38 12.16 -1.28
N ILE A 116 -7.68 11.15 -0.50
CA ILE A 116 -6.70 10.30 0.18
C ILE A 116 -6.67 8.96 -0.52
N TRP A 117 -5.48 8.55 -0.93
CA TRP A 117 -5.19 7.27 -1.56
C TRP A 117 -4.23 6.47 -0.68
N SER A 118 -4.42 5.14 -0.56
CA SER A 118 -3.51 4.26 0.17
C SER A 118 -3.67 2.82 -0.31
N GLU A 119 -2.66 2.28 -0.99
CA GLU A 119 -2.68 0.89 -1.46
C GLU A 119 -1.77 0.01 -0.61
N GLY A 120 -2.37 -1.00 0.08
CA GLY A 120 -1.62 -2.00 0.84
C GLY A 120 -0.80 -1.41 1.99
N ALA A 121 -1.30 -0.37 2.64
CA ALA A 121 -0.58 0.31 3.70
C ALA A 121 -1.44 0.64 4.93
N VAL A 122 -2.74 0.88 4.76
CA VAL A 122 -3.63 1.28 5.87
C VAL A 122 -3.70 0.25 6.99
N ASP A 123 -3.54 -1.02 6.66
CA ASP A 123 -3.55 -2.13 7.62
C ASP A 123 -2.35 -2.09 8.59
N ASN A 124 -1.24 -1.43 8.23
CA ASN A 124 -0.10 -1.23 9.16
C ASN A 124 -0.44 -0.36 10.36
N ILE A 125 -1.46 0.48 10.28
CA ILE A 125 -1.93 1.35 11.38
C ILE A 125 -3.34 0.98 11.85
N GLY A 126 -3.96 -0.03 11.24
CA GLY A 126 -5.34 -0.41 11.45
C GLY A 126 -6.31 0.32 10.52
N PHE A 127 -7.22 -0.44 9.90
CA PHE A 127 -8.17 0.11 8.91
C PHE A 127 -9.11 1.16 9.54
N ARG A 128 -9.64 0.88 10.74
CA ARG A 128 -10.51 1.83 11.48
C ARG A 128 -9.74 3.08 11.91
N GLU A 129 -8.57 2.87 12.49
CA GLU A 129 -7.71 3.94 13.02
C GLU A 129 -7.29 4.88 11.89
N GLY A 130 -6.84 4.33 10.76
CA GLY A 130 -6.47 5.09 9.57
C GLY A 130 -7.63 5.93 9.04
N LEU A 131 -8.76 5.30 8.73
CA LEU A 131 -9.91 6.00 8.16
C LEU A 131 -10.44 7.08 9.09
N SER A 132 -10.60 6.78 10.40
CA SER A 132 -11.09 7.75 11.38
C SER A 132 -10.16 8.96 11.54
N HIS A 133 -8.84 8.70 11.55
CA HIS A 133 -7.84 9.78 11.65
C HIS A 133 -7.83 10.64 10.37
N TRP A 134 -7.82 10.01 9.20
CA TRP A 134 -7.68 10.69 7.92
C TRP A 134 -8.91 11.49 7.53
N ARG A 135 -10.10 11.14 8.05
CA ARG A 135 -11.36 11.85 7.76
C ARG A 135 -11.25 13.36 7.99
N SER A 136 -10.53 13.78 9.03
CA SER A 136 -10.40 15.20 9.40
C SER A 136 -9.57 16.03 8.40
N PHE A 137 -8.82 15.40 7.50
CA PHE A 137 -8.01 16.10 6.49
C PHE A 137 -8.72 16.22 5.14
N LEU A 138 -9.74 15.39 4.93
CA LEU A 138 -10.58 15.48 3.72
C LEU A 138 -11.59 16.60 3.83
N ARG A 139 -11.74 17.34 2.74
CA ARG A 139 -12.86 18.26 2.57
C ARG A 139 -14.19 17.53 2.61
N GLN A 140 -15.26 18.28 2.87
CA GLN A 140 -16.60 17.78 2.62
C GLN A 140 -16.70 17.31 1.17
N ASP A 141 -17.31 16.14 0.95
CA ASP A 141 -17.40 15.48 -0.36
C ASP A 141 -16.05 15.01 -0.98
N GLY A 142 -14.93 15.12 -0.27
CA GLY A 142 -13.66 14.54 -0.65
C GLY A 142 -13.70 13.00 -0.62
N PHE A 143 -12.77 12.35 -1.29
CA PHE A 143 -12.77 10.89 -1.44
C PHE A 143 -11.64 10.22 -0.67
N VAL A 144 -11.91 9.00 -0.23
CA VAL A 144 -10.90 8.05 0.24
C VAL A 144 -10.93 6.82 -0.65
N ALA A 145 -9.77 6.33 -1.06
CA ALA A 145 -9.60 5.11 -1.82
C ALA A 145 -8.44 4.32 -1.22
N VAL A 146 -8.75 3.17 -0.61
CA VAL A 146 -7.76 2.37 0.13
C VAL A 146 -7.87 0.90 -0.24
N SER A 147 -6.76 0.17 -0.21
CA SER A 147 -6.78 -1.28 -0.30
C SER A 147 -6.08 -1.93 0.88
N CYS A 148 -6.65 -3.02 1.38
CA CYS A 148 -6.08 -3.82 2.46
C CYS A 148 -6.48 -5.29 2.32
N PRO A 149 -5.76 -6.22 2.99
CA PRO A 149 -6.14 -7.61 3.03
C PRO A 149 -7.46 -7.78 3.78
N SER A 150 -8.35 -8.60 3.24
CA SER A 150 -9.70 -8.79 3.76
C SER A 150 -10.19 -10.22 3.52
N TRP A 151 -11.08 -10.71 4.38
CA TRP A 151 -11.82 -11.94 4.14
C TRP A 151 -12.91 -11.70 3.09
N ILE A 152 -12.91 -12.52 2.03
CA ILE A 152 -13.90 -12.45 0.93
C ILE A 152 -14.95 -13.55 0.99
N THR A 153 -14.83 -14.44 1.98
CA THR A 153 -15.81 -15.48 2.31
C THR A 153 -15.98 -15.57 3.83
N ASN A 154 -16.98 -16.35 4.28
CA ASN A 154 -17.20 -16.62 5.71
C ASN A 154 -16.27 -17.72 6.26
N GLU A 155 -15.44 -18.34 5.42
CA GLU A 155 -14.44 -19.31 5.84
C GLU A 155 -13.11 -18.58 6.05
N HIS A 156 -12.61 -18.63 7.29
CA HIS A 156 -11.37 -17.97 7.70
C HIS A 156 -10.32 -19.05 8.06
N PRO A 157 -9.49 -19.50 7.10
CA PRO A 157 -8.45 -20.47 7.38
C PRO A 157 -7.48 -19.98 8.45
N ALA A 158 -7.35 -20.73 9.54
CA ALA A 158 -6.57 -20.32 10.72
C ALA A 158 -5.08 -20.04 10.40
N GLU A 159 -4.53 -20.69 9.37
CA GLU A 159 -3.17 -20.44 8.93
C GLU A 159 -2.99 -19.06 8.32
N VAL A 160 -3.99 -18.58 7.56
CA VAL A 160 -4.01 -17.24 6.96
C VAL A 160 -4.16 -16.21 8.07
N GLU A 161 -5.14 -16.40 8.97
CA GLU A 161 -5.37 -15.51 10.10
C GLU A 161 -4.10 -15.38 10.97
N LYS A 162 -3.46 -16.52 11.30
CA LYS A 162 -2.22 -16.50 12.06
C LYS A 162 -1.09 -15.76 11.36
N PHE A 163 -0.91 -16.00 10.06
CA PHE A 163 0.15 -15.34 9.27
C PHE A 163 0.03 -13.81 9.30
N TRP A 164 -1.17 -13.29 9.02
CA TRP A 164 -1.40 -11.86 9.00
C TRP A 164 -1.36 -11.24 10.40
N THR A 165 -1.86 -11.94 11.42
CA THR A 165 -1.75 -11.49 12.83
C THR A 165 -0.29 -11.42 13.28
N ASP A 166 0.52 -12.43 12.96
CA ASP A 166 1.96 -12.43 13.25
C ASP A 166 2.70 -11.29 12.51
N ALA A 167 2.21 -10.88 11.34
CA ALA A 167 2.72 -9.74 10.58
C ALA A 167 2.20 -8.37 11.10
N GLY A 168 1.33 -8.37 12.10
CA GLY A 168 0.77 -7.14 12.70
C GLY A 168 -0.47 -6.61 11.97
N SER A 169 -1.00 -7.35 10.98
CA SER A 169 -2.23 -6.99 10.27
C SER A 169 -3.42 -7.83 10.73
N HIS A 170 -4.61 -7.24 10.71
CA HIS A 170 -5.86 -7.92 11.01
C HIS A 170 -6.75 -7.92 9.77
N LEU A 171 -7.31 -9.10 9.41
CA LEU A 171 -8.23 -9.23 8.30
C LEU A 171 -9.67 -9.20 8.82
N ASP A 172 -10.41 -8.19 8.42
CA ASP A 172 -11.85 -8.15 8.61
C ASP A 172 -12.59 -8.60 7.34
N PRO A 173 -13.81 -9.15 7.47
CA PRO A 173 -14.70 -9.37 6.32
C PRO A 173 -14.98 -8.07 5.56
N VAL A 174 -15.24 -8.18 4.25
CA VAL A 174 -15.55 -7.01 3.39
C VAL A 174 -16.67 -6.17 3.97
N GLU A 175 -17.74 -6.82 4.43
CA GLU A 175 -18.90 -6.15 5.02
C GLU A 175 -18.53 -5.36 6.27
N LYS A 176 -17.64 -5.92 7.09
CA LYS A 176 -17.15 -5.25 8.31
C LYS A 176 -16.31 -4.02 7.99
N ASN A 177 -15.45 -4.10 7.00
CA ASN A 177 -14.67 -2.95 6.54
C ASN A 177 -15.56 -1.85 5.94
N ILE A 178 -16.66 -2.21 5.25
CA ILE A 178 -17.67 -1.25 4.79
C ILE A 178 -18.36 -0.55 5.98
N GLU A 179 -18.76 -1.29 7.01
CA GLU A 179 -19.33 -0.71 8.25
C GLU A 179 -18.32 0.24 8.92
N ILE A 180 -17.05 -0.19 9.05
CA ILE A 180 -15.99 0.64 9.62
C ILE A 180 -15.81 1.94 8.83
N MET A 181 -15.82 1.87 7.50
CA MET A 181 -15.74 3.05 6.63
C MET A 181 -16.91 4.01 6.89
N GLN A 182 -18.13 3.49 7.00
CA GLN A 182 -19.32 4.30 7.27
C GLN A 182 -19.28 4.93 8.68
N ASP A 183 -18.91 4.15 9.69
CA ASP A 183 -18.72 4.63 11.06
C ASP A 183 -17.64 5.72 11.17
N SER A 184 -16.66 5.70 10.28
CA SER A 184 -15.55 6.66 10.22
C SER A 184 -15.89 7.95 9.47
N GLY A 185 -17.17 8.14 9.06
CA GLY A 185 -17.66 9.38 8.46
C GLY A 185 -17.53 9.40 6.93
N TYR A 186 -17.68 8.24 6.29
CA TYR A 186 -17.69 8.14 4.82
C TYR A 186 -18.98 7.49 4.32
N ALA A 187 -19.56 8.04 3.26
CA ALA A 187 -20.55 7.33 2.46
C ALA A 187 -19.82 6.30 1.60
N PHE A 188 -20.13 5.02 1.76
CA PHE A 188 -19.59 3.95 0.93
C PHE A 188 -20.00 4.10 -0.54
N ILE A 189 -19.04 3.93 -1.46
CA ILE A 189 -19.30 4.01 -2.92
C ILE A 189 -19.13 2.65 -3.56
N ALA A 190 -17.97 2.01 -3.38
CA ALA A 190 -17.65 0.73 -4.02
C ALA A 190 -16.60 -0.04 -3.25
N ALA A 191 -16.64 -1.36 -3.38
CA ALA A 191 -15.52 -2.24 -3.04
C ALA A 191 -15.34 -3.29 -4.14
N PHE A 192 -14.10 -3.73 -4.36
CA PHE A 192 -13.79 -4.81 -5.27
C PHE A 192 -12.52 -5.55 -4.89
N VAL A 193 -12.53 -6.86 -5.07
CA VAL A 193 -11.35 -7.71 -4.87
C VAL A 193 -10.34 -7.45 -5.99
N LEU A 194 -9.07 -7.35 -5.63
CA LEU A 194 -7.98 -7.25 -6.61
C LEU A 194 -7.83 -8.59 -7.35
N PRO A 195 -7.65 -8.55 -8.68
CA PRO A 195 -7.33 -9.74 -9.47
C PRO A 195 -6.05 -10.45 -9.02
N GLU A 196 -5.98 -11.74 -9.31
CA GLU A 196 -4.83 -12.59 -8.94
C GLU A 196 -3.49 -12.06 -9.47
N GLU A 197 -3.49 -11.47 -10.66
CA GLU A 197 -2.30 -10.91 -11.32
C GLU A 197 -1.66 -9.76 -10.50
N CYS A 198 -2.46 -9.08 -9.67
CA CYS A 198 -1.94 -8.06 -8.76
C CYS A 198 -0.96 -8.65 -7.74
N TRP A 199 -1.18 -9.89 -7.33
CA TRP A 199 -0.33 -10.63 -6.42
C TRP A 199 0.80 -11.34 -7.15
N THR A 200 0.47 -12.15 -8.14
CA THR A 200 1.43 -13.06 -8.81
C THR A 200 2.43 -12.30 -9.66
N ASP A 201 1.95 -11.55 -10.65
CA ASP A 201 2.78 -10.97 -11.68
C ASP A 201 3.36 -9.62 -11.26
N ASN A 202 2.56 -8.82 -10.54
CA ASN A 202 2.95 -7.45 -10.22
C ASN A 202 3.68 -7.32 -8.87
N TYR A 203 3.61 -8.34 -8.00
CA TYR A 203 4.23 -8.30 -6.68
C TYR A 203 5.12 -9.51 -6.38
N PHE A 204 4.59 -10.73 -6.36
CA PHE A 204 5.37 -11.91 -5.97
C PHE A 204 6.55 -12.20 -6.90
N TYR A 205 6.31 -12.20 -8.21
CA TYR A 205 7.36 -12.50 -9.18
C TYR A 205 8.53 -11.50 -9.11
N PRO A 206 8.32 -10.16 -9.20
CA PRO A 206 9.43 -9.22 -9.09
C PRO A 206 10.09 -9.23 -7.71
N ARG A 207 9.35 -9.48 -6.62
CA ARG A 207 9.91 -9.63 -5.27
C ARG A 207 10.79 -10.87 -5.15
N ASP A 208 10.36 -12.02 -5.69
CA ASP A 208 11.17 -13.25 -5.70
C ASP A 208 12.51 -13.03 -6.41
N LEU A 209 12.52 -12.34 -7.56
CA LEU A 209 13.76 -11.97 -8.25
C LEU A 209 14.67 -11.10 -7.38
N ALA A 210 14.10 -10.14 -6.65
CA ALA A 210 14.87 -9.31 -5.71
C ALA A 210 15.45 -10.14 -4.56
N ILE A 211 14.66 -11.04 -3.96
CA ILE A 211 15.10 -11.93 -2.87
C ILE A 211 16.25 -12.85 -3.34
N ARG A 212 16.15 -13.43 -4.53
CA ARG A 212 17.26 -14.21 -5.13
C ARG A 212 18.55 -13.41 -5.26
N ASN A 213 18.46 -12.11 -5.53
CA ASN A 213 19.63 -11.23 -5.59
C ASN A 213 20.20 -10.97 -4.18
N LEU A 214 19.35 -10.85 -3.14
CA LEU A 214 19.79 -10.77 -1.75
C LEU A 214 20.54 -12.03 -1.31
N VAL A 215 20.02 -13.22 -1.65
CA VAL A 215 20.70 -14.50 -1.38
C VAL A 215 22.07 -14.56 -2.06
N LYS A 216 22.20 -14.07 -3.29
CA LYS A 216 23.50 -14.00 -3.99
C LYS A 216 24.45 -13.01 -3.33
N LYS A 217 23.94 -11.88 -2.84
CA LYS A 217 24.74 -10.80 -2.23
C LYS A 217 25.23 -11.15 -0.83
N TYR A 218 24.37 -11.67 0.02
CA TYR A 218 24.63 -11.88 1.44
C TYR A 218 24.93 -13.34 1.80
N GLY A 219 24.71 -14.27 0.85
CA GLY A 219 24.78 -15.71 1.15
C GLY A 219 23.58 -16.20 1.93
N LYS A 220 23.65 -17.46 2.36
CA LYS A 220 22.57 -18.12 3.15
C LYS A 220 22.80 -17.95 4.66
N CYS A 221 22.84 -16.73 5.15
CA CYS A 221 22.82 -16.47 6.60
C CYS A 221 21.38 -16.61 7.14
N ASP A 222 21.24 -16.81 8.46
CA ASP A 222 19.95 -17.10 9.10
C ASP A 222 18.89 -16.03 8.81
N THR A 223 19.25 -14.74 8.83
CA THR A 223 18.33 -13.64 8.54
C THR A 223 17.80 -13.70 7.10
N VAL A 224 18.68 -14.01 6.13
CA VAL A 224 18.29 -14.11 4.71
C VAL A 224 17.39 -15.32 4.48
N LEU A 225 17.71 -16.47 5.09
CA LEU A 225 16.90 -17.69 4.99
C LEU A 225 15.52 -17.50 5.62
N GLU A 226 15.45 -16.82 6.75
CA GLU A 226 14.17 -16.51 7.40
C GLU A 226 13.34 -15.54 6.57
N TYR A 227 13.97 -14.50 5.99
CA TYR A 227 13.30 -13.56 5.09
C TYR A 227 12.75 -14.28 3.85
N GLU A 228 13.54 -15.14 3.21
CA GLU A 228 13.12 -15.98 2.06
C GLU A 228 11.94 -16.88 2.44
N ARG A 229 12.04 -17.57 3.60
CA ARG A 229 10.99 -18.48 4.11
C ARG A 229 9.66 -17.76 4.35
N LEU A 230 9.67 -16.58 4.98
CA LEU A 230 8.46 -15.82 5.26
C LEU A 230 7.79 -15.33 3.97
N ASN A 231 8.59 -14.84 3.02
CA ASN A 231 8.07 -14.40 1.73
C ASN A 231 7.50 -15.57 0.90
N GLN A 232 8.14 -16.74 0.93
CA GLN A 232 7.59 -17.94 0.29
C GLN A 232 6.30 -18.40 0.96
N ARG A 233 6.22 -18.32 2.31
CA ARG A 233 5.00 -18.69 3.04
C ARG A 233 3.81 -17.81 2.65
N GLU A 234 4.01 -16.51 2.42
CA GLU A 234 2.95 -15.62 1.91
C GLU A 234 2.44 -16.08 0.53
N VAL A 235 3.36 -16.42 -0.38
CA VAL A 235 3.02 -16.94 -1.71
C VAL A 235 2.19 -18.23 -1.60
N ASP A 236 2.65 -19.19 -0.80
CA ASP A 236 2.00 -20.48 -0.62
C ASP A 236 0.58 -20.32 -0.06
N LEU A 237 0.43 -19.50 0.99
CA LEU A 237 -0.87 -19.19 1.58
C LEU A 237 -1.82 -18.54 0.58
N PHE A 238 -1.33 -17.56 -0.19
CA PHE A 238 -2.18 -16.92 -1.20
C PHE A 238 -2.64 -17.93 -2.26
N LEU A 239 -1.75 -18.72 -2.81
CA LEU A 239 -2.09 -19.70 -3.85
C LEU A 239 -3.09 -20.74 -3.36
N GLU A 240 -2.96 -21.18 -2.09
CA GLU A 240 -3.85 -22.15 -1.49
C GLU A 240 -5.22 -21.56 -1.12
N TYR A 241 -5.23 -20.35 -0.55
CA TYR A 241 -6.42 -19.76 0.09
C TYR A 241 -6.97 -18.51 -0.61
N LYS A 242 -6.53 -18.16 -1.81
CA LYS A 242 -6.96 -16.98 -2.59
C LYS A 242 -8.48 -16.89 -2.85
N LYS A 243 -9.23 -17.98 -2.60
CA LYS A 243 -10.69 -17.98 -2.66
C LYS A 243 -11.33 -17.43 -1.39
N HIS A 244 -10.60 -17.39 -0.28
CA HIS A 244 -11.10 -17.02 1.04
C HIS A 244 -10.67 -15.61 1.46
N TYR A 245 -9.52 -15.14 0.98
CA TYR A 245 -9.00 -13.81 1.29
C TYR A 245 -8.28 -13.19 0.09
N GLY A 246 -8.11 -11.89 0.14
CA GLY A 246 -7.35 -11.15 -0.85
C GLY A 246 -7.31 -9.67 -0.50
N TYR A 247 -6.57 -8.89 -1.28
CA TYR A 247 -6.67 -7.43 -1.17
C TYR A 247 -7.99 -6.96 -1.77
N VAL A 248 -8.65 -6.09 -1.04
CA VAL A 248 -9.91 -5.46 -1.46
C VAL A 248 -9.71 -3.95 -1.48
N PHE A 249 -10.11 -3.33 -2.57
CA PHE A 249 -10.17 -1.88 -2.68
C PHE A 249 -11.50 -1.38 -2.12
N TYR A 250 -11.46 -0.35 -1.30
CA TYR A 250 -12.62 0.33 -0.72
C TYR A 250 -12.60 1.80 -1.10
N ILE A 251 -13.71 2.29 -1.61
CA ILE A 251 -13.89 3.68 -2.03
C ILE A 251 -15.04 4.30 -1.25
N GLY A 252 -14.80 5.45 -0.64
CA GLY A 252 -15.78 6.20 0.11
C GLY A 252 -15.68 7.70 -0.14
N ARG A 253 -16.77 8.41 0.16
CA ARG A 253 -16.85 9.87 0.10
C ARG A 253 -17.09 10.44 1.49
N ALA A 254 -16.34 11.44 1.89
CA ALA A 254 -16.47 12.14 3.17
C ALA A 254 -17.87 12.79 3.31
N VAL A 255 -18.55 12.54 4.42
CA VAL A 255 -19.89 13.06 4.76
C VAL A 255 -19.86 13.88 6.03
#